data_9906eba2194fd8e06801dd8731625e57
#
_entry.id   9906eba2194fd8e06801dd8731625e57
#
_cell.length_a   1.000
_cell.length_b   1.000
_cell.length_c   1.000
_cell.angle_alpha   90.00
_cell.angle_beta   90.00
_cell.angle_gamma   90.00
#
_symmetry.space_group_name_H-M   'P 1'
#
loop_
_entity.id
_entity.type
_entity.pdbx_description
1 polymer ?
#
loop_
_entity_poly.entity_id
_entity_poly.type
_entity_poly.pdbx_seq_one_letter_code
_entity_poly.pdbx_strand_id
1 'polypeptide(L)'
;ALLFSKEKEEEVNQLIDYHNKNGGISRFEKIKMFYRDILKRPLSEKRFQELVLQFSTLVLDEVVAAPWVEGARKFLTQNKKWYKFFIVSGTPENELKTIVHRRKMDHFFAAVRGSPKDKVTLLSEIIGKYDLKPEKIVFVGDADTDWQAAQQLKIPFLWRCVSEQIPPLAGYKGPRLTTLKDLEINLMEFNQL
;
A
#
# COMPACT_ATOMS: atom_id res chain seq x y z
N ALA A 1 -13.87 12.99 -1.88
CA ALA A 1 -14.89 14.04 -2.07
C ALA A 1 -15.49 14.02 -3.49
N LEU A 2 -14.72 14.21 -4.57
CA LEU A 2 -15.26 14.34 -5.94
C LEU A 2 -16.19 13.19 -6.37
N LEU A 3 -15.83 11.95 -6.01
CA LEU A 3 -16.61 10.75 -6.36
C LEU A 3 -18.02 10.75 -5.75
N PHE A 4 -18.20 11.41 -4.62
CA PHE A 4 -19.44 11.44 -3.83
C PHE A 4 -19.97 12.85 -3.65
N SER A 5 -19.74 13.72 -4.64
CA SER A 5 -20.16 15.14 -4.61
C SER A 5 -21.68 15.38 -4.52
N LYS A 6 -22.48 14.33 -4.75
CA LYS A 6 -23.95 14.38 -4.65
C LYS A 6 -24.48 13.94 -3.28
N GLU A 7 -23.60 13.41 -2.39
CA GLU A 7 -23.97 13.01 -1.05
C GLU A 7 -23.87 14.23 -0.10
N LYS A 8 -24.44 14.10 1.10
CA LYS A 8 -24.35 15.17 2.10
C LYS A 8 -22.90 15.39 2.53
N GLU A 9 -22.52 16.62 2.75
CA GLU A 9 -21.17 17.00 3.18
C GLU A 9 -20.72 16.25 4.44
N GLU A 10 -21.61 16.07 5.41
CA GLU A 10 -21.33 15.31 6.63
C GLU A 10 -20.96 13.85 6.33
N GLU A 11 -21.69 13.18 5.44
CA GLU A 11 -21.42 11.78 5.03
C GLU A 11 -20.06 11.68 4.30
N VAL A 12 -19.75 12.65 3.45
CA VAL A 12 -18.47 12.71 2.74
C VAL A 12 -17.31 12.96 3.71
N ASN A 13 -17.48 13.84 4.70
CA ASN A 13 -16.49 14.10 5.73
C ASN A 13 -16.21 12.87 6.58
N GLN A 14 -17.24 12.11 6.97
CA GLN A 14 -17.06 10.82 7.67
C GLN A 14 -16.25 9.81 6.83
N LEU A 15 -16.47 9.77 5.51
CA LEU A 15 -15.66 8.92 4.62
C LEU A 15 -14.21 9.37 4.55
N ILE A 16 -13.96 10.69 4.49
CA ILE A 16 -12.61 11.26 4.48
C ILE A 16 -11.88 10.92 5.79
N ASP A 17 -12.54 11.11 6.92
CA ASP A 17 -11.99 10.77 8.24
C ASP A 17 -11.66 9.27 8.34
N TYR A 18 -12.57 8.43 7.87
CA TYR A 18 -12.31 6.99 7.80
C TYR A 18 -11.12 6.68 6.90
N HIS A 19 -11.04 7.31 5.73
CA HIS A 19 -9.94 7.13 4.78
C HIS A 19 -8.59 7.49 5.42
N ASN A 20 -8.52 8.61 6.12
CA ASN A 20 -7.30 9.09 6.76
C ASN A 20 -6.84 8.19 7.91
N LYS A 21 -7.79 7.66 8.69
CA LYS A 21 -7.51 6.74 9.80
C LYS A 21 -7.18 5.31 9.35
N ASN A 22 -7.58 4.92 8.16
CA ASN A 22 -7.48 3.56 7.63
C ASN A 22 -6.66 3.53 6.33
N GLY A 23 -5.42 4.03 6.41
CA GLY A 23 -4.45 3.86 5.33
C GLY A 23 -4.24 2.38 4.97
N GLY A 24 -3.92 2.10 3.71
CA GLY A 24 -3.62 0.74 3.25
C GLY A 24 -4.82 -0.20 3.03
N ILE A 25 -6.02 0.12 3.55
CA ILE A 25 -7.25 -0.60 3.21
C ILE A 25 -7.63 -0.32 1.74
N SER A 26 -8.04 -1.38 1.02
CA SER A 26 -8.42 -1.25 -0.39
C SER A 26 -9.61 -0.31 -0.59
N ARG A 27 -9.66 0.35 -1.76
CA ARG A 27 -10.82 1.17 -2.13
C ARG A 27 -12.12 0.38 -2.20
N PHE A 28 -12.04 -0.91 -2.50
CA PHE A 28 -13.18 -1.80 -2.55
C PHE A 28 -13.88 -1.86 -1.20
N GLU A 29 -13.13 -2.08 -0.14
CA GLU A 29 -13.66 -2.14 1.21
C GLU A 29 -14.14 -0.75 1.69
N LYS A 30 -13.44 0.33 1.34
CA LYS A 30 -13.85 1.69 1.68
C LYS A 30 -15.19 2.08 1.03
N ILE A 31 -15.41 1.72 -0.24
CA ILE A 31 -16.68 1.97 -0.94
C ILE A 31 -17.81 1.15 -0.30
N LYS A 32 -17.57 -0.14 -0.02
CA LYS A 32 -18.56 -1.00 0.65
C LYS A 32 -18.92 -0.48 2.03
N MET A 33 -17.91 -0.11 2.84
CA MET A 33 -18.11 0.48 4.16
C MET A 33 -18.92 1.78 4.07
N PHE A 34 -18.61 2.66 3.14
CA PHE A 34 -19.33 3.93 2.96
C PHE A 34 -20.82 3.70 2.73
N TYR A 35 -21.18 2.78 1.84
CA TYR A 35 -22.58 2.44 1.57
C TYR A 35 -23.26 1.75 2.74
N ARG A 36 -22.58 0.77 3.38
CA ARG A 36 -23.13 -0.03 4.48
C ARG A 36 -23.27 0.79 5.77
N ASP A 37 -22.21 1.48 6.17
CA ASP A 37 -22.05 2.03 7.51
C ASP A 37 -22.40 3.52 7.61
N ILE A 38 -22.18 4.30 6.56
CA ILE A 38 -22.42 5.75 6.53
C ILE A 38 -23.75 6.03 5.82
N LEU A 39 -23.88 5.65 4.56
CA LEU A 39 -25.09 5.94 3.78
C LEU A 39 -26.30 5.10 4.20
N LYS A 40 -26.08 3.92 4.83
CA LYS A 40 -27.13 2.94 5.16
C LYS A 40 -27.99 2.57 3.94
N ARG A 41 -27.37 2.42 2.78
CA ARG A 41 -28.03 2.14 1.50
C ARG A 41 -27.47 0.87 0.86
N PRO A 42 -28.29 0.10 0.11
CA PRO A 42 -27.78 -1.02 -0.65
C PRO A 42 -26.84 -0.56 -1.76
N LEU A 43 -25.79 -1.33 -1.98
CA LEU A 43 -24.81 -1.11 -3.06
C LEU A 43 -24.97 -2.24 -4.08
N SER A 44 -25.55 -1.94 -5.25
CA SER A 44 -25.62 -2.92 -6.33
C SER A 44 -24.23 -3.17 -6.93
N GLU A 45 -24.00 -4.37 -7.46
CA GLU A 45 -22.74 -4.72 -8.09
C GLU A 45 -22.40 -3.76 -9.25
N LYS A 46 -23.38 -3.41 -10.08
CA LYS A 46 -23.22 -2.43 -11.17
C LYS A 46 -22.68 -1.10 -10.63
N ARG A 47 -23.35 -0.55 -9.60
CA ARG A 47 -22.93 0.72 -8.99
C ARG A 47 -21.56 0.64 -8.36
N PHE A 48 -21.23 -0.46 -7.71
CA PHE A 48 -19.90 -0.71 -7.15
C PHE A 48 -18.82 -0.65 -8.22
N GLN A 49 -18.99 -1.36 -9.34
CA GLN A 49 -18.04 -1.37 -10.45
C GLN A 49 -17.88 0.02 -11.10
N GLU A 50 -18.98 0.77 -11.28
CA GLU A 50 -18.94 2.15 -11.76
C GLU A 50 -18.10 3.04 -10.85
N LEU A 51 -18.29 2.96 -9.53
CA LEU A 51 -17.53 3.75 -8.56
C LEU A 51 -16.03 3.40 -8.55
N VAL A 52 -15.72 2.12 -8.65
CA VAL A 52 -14.34 1.65 -8.74
C VAL A 52 -13.66 2.22 -9.98
N LEU A 53 -14.33 2.15 -11.13
CA LEU A 53 -13.80 2.68 -12.40
C LEU A 53 -13.63 4.21 -12.35
N GLN A 54 -14.63 4.93 -11.86
CA GLN A 54 -14.56 6.38 -11.70
C GLN A 54 -13.42 6.80 -10.80
N PHE A 55 -13.22 6.10 -9.68
CA PHE A 55 -12.10 6.38 -8.78
C PHE A 55 -10.75 6.16 -9.51
N SER A 56 -10.61 5.04 -10.21
CA SER A 56 -9.40 4.74 -10.99
C SER A 56 -9.09 5.85 -11.99
N THR A 57 -10.11 6.31 -12.73
CA THR A 57 -9.94 7.41 -13.70
C THR A 57 -9.49 8.71 -13.04
N LEU A 58 -10.02 9.02 -11.86
CA LEU A 58 -9.68 10.26 -11.13
C LEU A 58 -8.27 10.28 -10.57
N VAL A 59 -7.69 9.13 -10.21
CA VAL A 59 -6.41 9.08 -9.47
C VAL A 59 -5.25 8.56 -10.30
N LEU A 60 -5.48 7.89 -11.40
CA LEU A 60 -4.43 7.17 -12.14
C LEU A 60 -3.31 8.12 -12.60
N ASP A 61 -3.66 9.23 -13.22
CA ASP A 61 -2.68 10.19 -13.75
C ASP A 61 -1.91 10.89 -12.63
N GLU A 62 -2.59 11.24 -11.55
CA GLU A 62 -1.98 11.82 -10.35
C GLU A 62 -0.96 10.88 -9.72
N VAL A 63 -1.31 9.60 -9.58
CA VAL A 63 -0.39 8.59 -9.03
C VAL A 63 0.79 8.34 -9.96
N VAL A 64 0.56 8.32 -11.27
CA VAL A 64 1.65 8.18 -12.25
C VAL A 64 2.60 9.37 -12.21
N ALA A 65 2.08 10.60 -12.06
CA ALA A 65 2.86 11.83 -12.00
C ALA A 65 3.50 12.07 -10.61
N ALA A 66 3.05 11.38 -9.57
CA ALA A 66 3.51 11.60 -8.20
C ALA A 66 5.05 11.47 -8.09
N PRO A 67 5.73 12.34 -7.32
CA PRO A 67 7.16 12.24 -7.13
C PRO A 67 7.54 10.93 -6.44
N TRP A 68 8.77 10.49 -6.66
CA TRP A 68 9.32 9.38 -5.91
C TRP A 68 9.52 9.76 -4.44
N VAL A 69 9.29 8.80 -3.55
CA VAL A 69 9.80 8.93 -2.19
C VAL A 69 11.31 9.09 -2.26
N GLU A 70 11.83 10.05 -1.52
CA GLU A 70 13.25 10.38 -1.55
C GLU A 70 14.10 9.14 -1.21
N GLY A 71 15.13 8.90 -2.04
CA GLY A 71 15.99 7.71 -1.94
C GLY A 71 15.48 6.47 -2.66
N ALA A 72 14.15 6.32 -2.88
CA ALA A 72 13.56 5.09 -3.42
C ALA A 72 14.13 4.67 -4.78
N ARG A 73 14.15 5.59 -5.74
CA ARG A 73 14.67 5.28 -7.09
C ARG A 73 16.15 4.91 -7.07
N LYS A 74 16.94 5.64 -6.28
CA LYS A 74 18.38 5.38 -6.11
C LYS A 74 18.59 3.98 -5.54
N PHE A 75 17.90 3.67 -4.45
CA PHE A 75 18.00 2.37 -3.78
C PHE A 75 17.65 1.22 -4.72
N LEU A 76 16.51 1.26 -5.42
CA LEU A 76 16.11 0.23 -6.37
C LEU A 76 17.15 0.05 -7.50
N THR A 77 17.67 1.15 -8.05
CA THR A 77 18.64 1.10 -9.14
C THR A 77 19.96 0.47 -8.71
N GLN A 78 20.47 0.84 -7.55
CA GLN A 78 21.77 0.39 -7.05
C GLN A 78 21.73 -1.05 -6.54
N ASN A 79 20.60 -1.49 -6.00
CA ASN A 79 20.48 -2.73 -5.26
C ASN A 79 19.76 -3.87 -6.00
N LYS A 80 19.30 -3.68 -7.24
CA LYS A 80 18.59 -4.71 -8.02
C LYS A 80 19.39 -5.99 -8.32
N LYS A 81 20.69 -5.96 -8.17
CA LYS A 81 21.57 -7.13 -8.31
C LYS A 81 21.63 -7.98 -7.03
N TRP A 82 21.38 -7.35 -5.89
CA TRP A 82 21.53 -7.95 -4.56
C TRP A 82 20.21 -8.36 -3.96
N TYR A 83 19.14 -7.57 -4.22
CA TYR A 83 17.80 -7.80 -3.69
C TYR A 83 16.79 -8.08 -4.80
N LYS A 84 15.86 -8.94 -4.49
CA LYS A 84 14.67 -9.18 -5.29
C LYS A 84 13.53 -8.32 -4.73
N PHE A 85 13.01 -7.41 -5.54
CA PHE A 85 11.97 -6.48 -5.12
C PHE A 85 10.58 -6.93 -5.53
N PHE A 86 9.60 -6.65 -4.68
CA PHE A 86 8.20 -6.95 -4.88
C PHE A 86 7.34 -5.74 -4.50
N ILE A 87 6.17 -5.60 -5.11
CA ILE A 87 5.15 -4.63 -4.67
C ILE A 87 3.93 -5.40 -4.19
N VAL A 88 3.44 -5.03 -3.00
CA VAL A 88 2.15 -5.44 -2.44
C VAL A 88 1.37 -4.19 -2.07
N SER A 89 0.17 -4.01 -2.61
CA SER A 89 -0.62 -2.78 -2.45
C SER A 89 -2.11 -3.04 -2.31
N GLY A 90 -2.82 -2.15 -1.61
CA GLY A 90 -4.28 -2.10 -1.61
C GLY A 90 -4.89 -1.58 -2.92
N THR A 91 -4.08 -1.07 -3.86
CA THR A 91 -4.52 -0.68 -5.20
C THR A 91 -4.96 -1.91 -6.00
N PRO A 92 -6.03 -1.85 -6.83
CA PRO A 92 -6.41 -2.95 -7.71
C PRO A 92 -5.23 -3.40 -8.59
N GLU A 93 -5.00 -4.72 -8.68
CA GLU A 93 -3.79 -5.27 -9.28
C GLU A 93 -3.56 -4.80 -10.72
N ASN A 94 -4.60 -4.76 -11.54
CA ASN A 94 -4.47 -4.31 -12.93
C ASN A 94 -4.09 -2.83 -13.03
N GLU A 95 -4.68 -1.98 -12.18
CA GLU A 95 -4.33 -0.56 -12.10
C GLU A 95 -2.90 -0.38 -11.60
N LEU A 96 -2.52 -1.12 -10.56
CA LEU A 96 -1.16 -1.09 -10.01
C LEU A 96 -0.12 -1.46 -11.07
N LYS A 97 -0.37 -2.50 -11.87
CA LYS A 97 0.48 -2.88 -13.00
C LYS A 97 0.56 -1.77 -14.05
N THR A 98 -0.56 -1.12 -14.36
CA THR A 98 -0.60 0.03 -15.28
C THR A 98 0.25 1.19 -14.74
N ILE A 99 0.14 1.51 -13.45
CA ILE A 99 0.96 2.54 -12.79
C ILE A 99 2.45 2.20 -12.90
N VAL A 100 2.83 0.99 -12.53
CA VAL A 100 4.23 0.52 -12.59
C VAL A 100 4.77 0.63 -14.01
N HIS A 101 4.00 0.21 -15.01
CA HIS A 101 4.38 0.29 -16.42
C HIS A 101 4.53 1.75 -16.91
N ARG A 102 3.53 2.59 -16.68
CA ARG A 102 3.57 4.00 -17.09
C ARG A 102 4.71 4.78 -16.42
N ARG A 103 5.09 4.40 -15.20
CA ARG A 103 6.25 4.95 -14.49
C ARG A 103 7.59 4.33 -14.92
N LYS A 104 7.58 3.38 -15.86
CA LYS A 104 8.77 2.64 -16.35
C LYS A 104 9.52 1.91 -15.23
N MET A 105 8.75 1.31 -14.31
CA MET A 105 9.28 0.65 -13.11
C MET A 105 9.30 -0.89 -13.22
N ASP A 106 8.77 -1.47 -14.31
CA ASP A 106 8.63 -2.93 -14.49
C ASP A 106 9.93 -3.69 -14.23
N HIS A 107 11.04 -3.11 -14.66
CA HIS A 107 12.36 -3.74 -14.59
C HIS A 107 12.96 -3.82 -13.17
N PHE A 108 12.30 -3.24 -12.17
CA PHE A 108 12.73 -3.34 -10.78
C PHE A 108 12.11 -4.52 -10.05
N PHE A 109 10.87 -4.90 -10.38
CA PHE A 109 10.07 -5.78 -9.54
C PHE A 109 9.88 -7.16 -10.14
N ALA A 110 10.15 -8.21 -9.33
CA ALA A 110 9.91 -9.59 -9.71
C ALA A 110 8.40 -9.93 -9.71
N ALA A 111 7.62 -9.25 -8.88
CA ALA A 111 6.16 -9.31 -8.92
C ALA A 111 5.53 -8.03 -8.39
N VAL A 112 4.34 -7.73 -8.95
CA VAL A 112 3.47 -6.63 -8.57
C VAL A 112 2.11 -7.22 -8.26
N ARG A 113 1.67 -7.12 -6.99
CA ARG A 113 0.46 -7.73 -6.47
C ARG A 113 -0.42 -6.69 -5.80
N GLY A 114 -1.72 -6.75 -6.08
CA GLY A 114 -2.70 -5.78 -5.63
C GLY A 114 -4.03 -6.40 -5.18
N SER A 115 -4.93 -5.55 -4.66
CA SER A 115 -6.27 -5.99 -4.30
C SER A 115 -7.01 -6.64 -5.50
N PRO A 116 -8.06 -7.49 -5.27
CA PRO A 116 -8.88 -7.54 -4.06
C PRO A 116 -8.36 -8.42 -2.91
N LYS A 117 -7.32 -9.22 -3.12
CA LYS A 117 -6.74 -10.02 -2.03
C LYS A 117 -6.12 -9.11 -0.96
N ASP A 118 -6.16 -9.55 0.29
CA ASP A 118 -5.50 -8.86 1.40
C ASP A 118 -3.98 -9.03 1.37
N LYS A 119 -3.26 -8.20 2.14
CA LYS A 119 -1.80 -8.18 2.13
C LYS A 119 -1.17 -9.48 2.65
N VAL A 120 -1.79 -10.14 3.61
CA VAL A 120 -1.32 -11.43 4.16
C VAL A 120 -1.33 -12.48 3.07
N THR A 121 -2.46 -12.59 2.36
CA THR A 121 -2.62 -13.52 1.24
C THR A 121 -1.59 -13.24 0.14
N LEU A 122 -1.45 -11.96 -0.27
CA LEU A 122 -0.52 -11.57 -1.34
C LEU A 122 0.94 -11.85 -0.98
N LEU A 123 1.35 -11.56 0.26
CA LEU A 123 2.70 -11.85 0.76
C LEU A 123 2.94 -13.36 0.84
N SER A 124 1.97 -14.14 1.34
CA SER A 124 2.07 -15.61 1.40
C SER A 124 2.25 -16.23 0.02
N GLU A 125 1.52 -15.73 -0.99
CA GLU A 125 1.67 -16.17 -2.38
C GLU A 125 3.06 -15.87 -2.94
N ILE A 126 3.62 -14.68 -2.62
CA ILE A 126 4.98 -14.31 -3.03
C ILE A 126 5.99 -15.22 -2.34
N ILE A 127 5.88 -15.41 -1.03
CA ILE A 127 6.75 -16.28 -0.24
C ILE A 127 6.78 -17.68 -0.85
N GLY A 128 5.60 -18.29 -1.06
CA GLY A 128 5.51 -19.64 -1.63
C GLY A 128 6.02 -19.72 -3.07
N LYS A 129 5.66 -18.75 -3.93
CA LYS A 129 6.07 -18.76 -5.34
C LYS A 129 7.59 -18.64 -5.54
N TYR A 130 8.25 -17.85 -4.70
CA TYR A 130 9.68 -17.57 -4.84
C TYR A 130 10.55 -18.34 -3.84
N ASP A 131 9.96 -19.25 -3.07
CA ASP A 131 10.61 -20.05 -2.02
C ASP A 131 11.45 -19.19 -1.07
N LEU A 132 10.79 -18.14 -0.54
CA LEU A 132 11.44 -17.17 0.32
C LEU A 132 11.30 -17.58 1.80
N LYS A 133 12.32 -17.30 2.59
CA LYS A 133 12.26 -17.45 4.04
C LYS A 133 11.80 -16.12 4.67
N PRO A 134 10.76 -16.11 5.54
CA PRO A 134 10.25 -14.87 6.14
C PRO A 134 11.33 -14.00 6.78
N GLU A 135 12.29 -14.62 7.48
CA GLU A 135 13.40 -13.93 8.13
C GLU A 135 14.42 -13.29 7.18
N LYS A 136 14.34 -13.61 5.87
CA LYS A 136 15.15 -13.01 4.81
C LYS A 136 14.41 -11.96 3.99
N ILE A 137 13.21 -11.61 4.41
CA ILE A 137 12.37 -10.59 3.79
C ILE A 137 12.33 -9.38 4.72
N VAL A 138 12.34 -8.17 4.15
CA VAL A 138 11.95 -6.97 4.87
C VAL A 138 10.76 -6.35 4.15
N PHE A 139 9.68 -6.12 4.88
CA PHE A 139 8.51 -5.43 4.35
C PHE A 139 8.57 -3.96 4.77
N VAL A 140 8.61 -3.07 3.78
CA VAL A 140 8.60 -1.62 3.98
C VAL A 140 7.20 -1.12 3.67
N GLY A 141 6.53 -0.53 4.64
CA GLY A 141 5.15 -0.07 4.49
C GLY A 141 4.85 1.19 5.31
N ASP A 142 3.73 1.84 5.02
CA ASP A 142 3.33 3.08 5.67
C ASP A 142 2.03 2.96 6.48
N ALA A 143 1.32 1.84 6.34
CA ALA A 143 0.00 1.63 6.91
C ALA A 143 -0.01 0.54 8.00
N ASP A 144 -0.99 0.64 8.90
CA ASP A 144 -1.23 -0.37 9.93
C ASP A 144 -1.48 -1.76 9.32
N THR A 145 -2.17 -1.83 8.17
CA THR A 145 -2.37 -3.09 7.43
C THR A 145 -1.07 -3.72 6.93
N ASP A 146 -0.02 -2.93 6.68
CA ASP A 146 1.30 -3.46 6.32
C ASP A 146 1.97 -4.10 7.55
N TRP A 147 1.92 -3.38 8.66
CA TRP A 147 2.45 -3.87 9.93
C TRP A 147 1.75 -5.15 10.40
N GLN A 148 0.42 -5.18 10.38
CA GLN A 148 -0.36 -6.37 10.75
C GLN A 148 0.00 -7.58 9.88
N ALA A 149 0.13 -7.37 8.56
CA ALA A 149 0.52 -8.45 7.64
C ALA A 149 1.95 -8.97 7.92
N ALA A 150 2.89 -8.06 8.18
CA ALA A 150 4.25 -8.42 8.54
C ALA A 150 4.31 -9.21 9.85
N GLN A 151 3.56 -8.78 10.88
CA GLN A 151 3.47 -9.49 12.17
C GLN A 151 2.92 -10.91 11.99
N GLN A 152 1.80 -11.04 11.28
CA GLN A 152 1.15 -12.35 11.08
C GLN A 152 2.06 -13.34 10.36
N LEU A 153 2.88 -12.88 9.42
CA LEU A 153 3.80 -13.70 8.64
C LEU A 153 5.22 -13.76 9.23
N LYS A 154 5.45 -13.10 10.37
CA LYS A 154 6.74 -13.01 11.04
C LYS A 154 7.84 -12.45 10.13
N ILE A 155 7.48 -11.47 9.31
CA ILE A 155 8.39 -10.75 8.41
C ILE A 155 8.93 -9.52 9.13
N PRO A 156 10.24 -9.26 9.16
CA PRO A 156 10.80 -7.98 9.55
C PRO A 156 10.14 -6.79 8.85
N PHE A 157 9.78 -5.76 9.60
CA PHE A 157 9.03 -4.61 9.09
C PHE A 157 9.76 -3.30 9.35
N LEU A 158 9.80 -2.46 8.31
CA LEU A 158 10.26 -1.07 8.38
C LEU A 158 9.09 -0.13 8.14
N TRP A 159 8.77 0.68 9.12
CA TRP A 159 7.69 1.65 8.96
C TRP A 159 8.16 2.91 8.24
N ARG A 160 7.63 3.15 7.04
CA ARG A 160 7.82 4.41 6.33
C ARG A 160 6.73 5.40 6.73
N CYS A 161 7.06 6.47 7.46
CA CYS A 161 6.13 7.55 7.81
C CYS A 161 6.39 8.80 6.98
N VAL A 162 5.37 9.61 6.76
CA VAL A 162 5.49 10.86 5.99
C VAL A 162 6.11 11.99 6.82
N SER A 163 6.07 11.87 8.14
CA SER A 163 6.61 12.84 9.09
C SER A 163 6.91 12.14 10.41
N GLU A 164 7.95 12.60 11.11
CA GLU A 164 8.30 12.12 12.46
C GLU A 164 7.24 12.46 13.51
N GLN A 165 6.39 13.43 13.24
CA GLN A 165 5.31 13.89 14.12
C GLN A 165 4.09 12.94 14.11
N ILE A 166 4.02 12.00 13.16
CA ILE A 166 2.94 11.02 13.11
C ILE A 166 3.13 10.01 14.25
N PRO A 167 2.09 9.78 15.07
CA PRO A 167 2.16 8.75 16.12
C PRO A 167 2.53 7.39 15.55
N PRO A 168 3.34 6.60 16.25
CA PRO A 168 3.69 5.25 15.82
C PRO A 168 2.45 4.39 15.58
N LEU A 169 2.55 3.45 14.64
CA LEU A 169 1.55 2.38 14.47
C LEU A 169 1.35 1.65 15.80
N ALA A 170 0.10 1.29 16.10
CA ALA A 170 -0.25 0.70 17.38
C ALA A 170 0.59 -0.56 17.68
N GLY A 171 1.35 -0.53 18.76
CA GLY A 171 2.23 -1.62 19.17
C GLY A 171 3.54 -1.75 18.38
N TYR A 172 3.83 -0.89 17.41
CA TYR A 172 5.08 -0.90 16.67
C TYR A 172 6.20 -0.23 17.46
N LYS A 173 7.32 -0.94 17.65
CA LYS A 173 8.52 -0.47 18.36
C LYS A 173 9.77 -0.50 17.49
N GLY A 174 9.64 -0.85 16.22
CA GLY A 174 10.75 -0.96 15.28
C GLY A 174 11.19 0.39 14.70
N PRO A 175 12.18 0.37 13.81
CA PRO A 175 12.71 1.57 13.17
C PRO A 175 11.68 2.19 12.22
N ARG A 176 11.70 3.51 12.13
CA ARG A 176 10.87 4.28 11.20
C ARG A 176 11.72 5.16 10.30
N LEU A 177 11.27 5.36 9.07
CA LEU A 177 11.95 6.12 8.04
C LEU A 177 11.01 7.17 7.45
N THR A 178 11.44 8.42 7.38
CA THR A 178 10.74 9.47 6.63
C THR A 178 11.13 9.48 5.15
N THR A 179 12.34 9.01 4.85
CA THR A 179 12.87 8.84 3.49
C THR A 179 13.43 7.42 3.33
N LEU A 180 13.77 7.03 2.10
CA LEU A 180 14.45 5.77 1.83
C LEU A 180 15.95 5.95 1.53
N LYS A 181 16.52 7.11 1.89
CA LYS A 181 17.96 7.38 1.70
C LYS A 181 18.85 6.39 2.46
N ASP A 182 18.46 6.12 3.71
CA ASP A 182 19.24 5.29 4.64
C ASP A 182 18.71 3.86 4.72
N LEU A 183 17.86 3.45 3.76
CA LEU A 183 17.25 2.12 3.76
C LEU A 183 18.30 1.00 3.79
N GLU A 184 19.42 1.18 3.09
CA GLU A 184 20.50 0.19 3.06
C GLU A 184 21.14 -0.02 4.44
N ILE A 185 21.37 1.06 5.19
CA ILE A 185 21.92 1.00 6.56
C ILE A 185 20.95 0.24 7.46
N ASN A 186 19.66 0.59 7.41
CA ASN A 186 18.64 -0.08 8.21
C ASN A 186 18.51 -1.58 7.87
N LEU A 187 18.67 -1.96 6.59
CA LEU A 187 18.65 -3.37 6.19
C LEU A 187 19.86 -4.15 6.72
N MET A 188 21.02 -3.51 6.82
CA MET A 188 22.21 -4.15 7.42
C MET A 188 22.01 -4.45 8.91
N GLU A 189 21.35 -3.57 9.64
CA GLU A 189 21.00 -3.80 11.05
C GLU A 189 20.07 -5.00 11.23
N PHE A 190 19.09 -5.20 10.34
CA PHE A 190 18.22 -6.39 10.36
C PHE A 190 18.94 -7.69 10.04
N ASN A 191 20.00 -7.66 9.26
CA ASN A 191 20.76 -8.87 8.93
C ASN A 191 21.74 -9.30 10.05
N GLN A 192 21.88 -8.49 11.10
CA GLN A 192 22.73 -8.81 12.26
C GLN A 192 21.93 -9.39 13.44
N LEU A 193 20.60 -9.41 13.36
CA LEU A 193 19.67 -10.04 14.31
C LEU A 193 19.26 -11.44 13.83
#